data_adca015a89f0a4fded4b8ad1149ce688
#
_entry.id   adca015a89f0a4fded4b8ad1149ce688
#
_cell.length_a   1.000
_cell.length_b   1.000
_cell.length_c   1.000
_cell.angle_alpha   90.00
_cell.angle_beta   90.00
_cell.angle_gamma   90.00
#
_symmetry.space_group_name_H-M   'P 1'
#
loop_
_entity.id
_entity.type
_entity.pdbx_description
1 polymer ?
#
loop_
_entity_poly.entity_id
_entity_poly.type
_entity_poly.pdbx_seq_one_letter_code
_entity_poly.pdbx_strand_id
1 'polypeptide(L)'
;MKQLFLVFAVVISLSSLAQYKMEYLNRGLHAVPDGKGNVLISWRLFGTEDSTANFNLYKSAAGKTPAAKFVVTKATSYLDQLDTTTTCTYTLKAVMNGKEEKQGTSIQLVPGLKKYLAIPLQTPTGYAANDASVGDMDGDGDYEIVIHMTGKGKDNSQGGFTDPPIFQCYTLEGSLLWSINLGKNIREGAHYSQFMVYDFDSDGKAEVAMKTADGSIDGKGTVIGDSSKYYRNEKGYILSGPEYLTIFDGLTGEALSTVDYI
;
A
#
# COMPACT_ATOMS: atom_id res chain seq x y z
N MET A 1 -4.57 38.18 61.21
CA MET A 1 -3.82 37.03 60.65
C MET A 1 -4.47 36.64 59.35
N LYS A 2 -3.85 36.98 58.19
CA LYS A 2 -4.34 36.63 56.89
C LYS A 2 -3.64 35.33 56.49
N GLN A 3 -4.39 34.26 56.32
CA GLN A 3 -3.85 33.00 55.82
C GLN A 3 -3.72 33.08 54.26
N LEU A 4 -2.50 32.94 53.82
CA LEU A 4 -2.15 32.88 52.42
C LEU A 4 -2.30 31.41 51.95
N PHE A 5 -3.32 31.09 51.13
CA PHE A 5 -3.45 29.81 50.48
C PHE A 5 -2.55 29.81 49.25
N LEU A 6 -1.48 29.04 49.30
CA LEU A 6 -0.61 28.75 48.16
C LEU A 6 -1.23 27.59 47.40
N VAL A 7 -1.84 27.87 46.25
CA VAL A 7 -2.32 26.83 45.34
C VAL A 7 -1.13 26.35 44.51
N PHE A 8 -0.63 25.18 44.77
CA PHE A 8 0.37 24.51 43.94
C PHE A 8 -0.37 23.92 42.74
N ALA A 9 -0.33 24.62 41.60
CA ALA A 9 -0.73 24.04 40.32
C ALA A 9 0.36 23.07 39.84
N VAL A 10 0.15 21.78 40.06
CA VAL A 10 0.97 20.73 39.46
C VAL A 10 0.62 20.69 37.99
N VAL A 11 1.43 21.32 37.15
CA VAL A 11 1.38 21.14 35.69
C VAL A 11 1.93 19.77 35.40
N ILE A 12 1.06 18.78 35.29
CA ILE A 12 1.41 17.48 34.73
C ILE A 12 1.58 17.71 33.22
N SER A 13 2.80 17.90 32.77
CA SER A 13 3.13 17.80 31.36
C SER A 13 2.93 16.33 30.96
N LEU A 14 1.75 16.02 30.46
CA LEU A 14 1.54 14.80 29.68
C LEU A 14 2.40 14.99 28.43
N SER A 15 3.58 14.38 28.44
CA SER A 15 4.31 14.12 27.21
C SER A 15 3.40 13.23 26.37
N SER A 16 2.57 13.86 25.56
CA SER A 16 1.92 13.18 24.46
C SER A 16 3.06 12.70 23.56
N LEU A 17 3.52 11.49 23.78
CA LEU A 17 4.25 10.77 22.76
C LEU A 17 3.19 10.48 21.69
N ALA A 18 2.96 11.44 20.82
CA ALA A 18 2.31 11.19 19.56
C ALA A 18 3.28 10.33 18.74
N GLN A 19 3.39 9.07 19.14
CA GLN A 19 4.08 8.09 18.36
C GLN A 19 3.16 7.80 17.19
N TYR A 20 3.57 8.27 16.02
CA TYR A 20 2.92 7.94 14.77
C TYR A 20 2.89 6.41 14.66
N LYS A 21 1.71 5.83 14.61
CA LYS A 21 1.55 4.41 14.33
C LYS A 21 1.73 4.25 12.82
N MET A 22 2.58 3.37 12.43
CA MET A 22 2.76 2.97 11.03
C MET A 22 2.01 1.66 10.80
N GLU A 23 1.72 1.35 9.55
CA GLU A 23 1.24 0.04 9.14
C GLU A 23 2.08 -1.09 9.78
N TYR A 24 1.43 -2.14 10.25
CA TYR A 24 2.08 -3.30 10.87
C TYR A 24 2.55 -4.31 9.82
N LEU A 25 3.32 -3.85 8.86
CA LEU A 25 3.82 -4.68 7.78
C LEU A 25 4.58 -5.90 8.28
N ASN A 26 4.35 -7.04 7.66
CA ASN A 26 5.15 -8.23 7.88
C ASN A 26 6.57 -8.09 7.29
N ARG A 27 7.43 -9.10 7.46
CA ARG A 27 8.81 -9.07 6.95
C ARG A 27 8.92 -8.95 5.43
N GLY A 28 7.86 -9.22 4.69
CA GLY A 28 7.89 -9.24 3.23
C GLY A 28 8.98 -10.17 2.71
N LEU A 29 9.13 -11.35 3.33
CA LEU A 29 10.15 -12.32 2.94
C LEU A 29 9.84 -12.86 1.54
N HIS A 30 10.70 -12.57 0.59
CA HIS A 30 10.58 -12.99 -0.79
C HIS A 30 11.76 -13.84 -1.23
N ALA A 31 11.51 -14.72 -2.21
CA ALA A 31 12.53 -15.52 -2.85
C ALA A 31 12.35 -15.48 -4.37
N VAL A 32 13.34 -14.95 -5.06
CA VAL A 32 13.31 -14.73 -6.52
C VAL A 32 14.43 -15.51 -7.19
N PRO A 33 14.14 -16.49 -8.06
CA PRO A 33 15.16 -17.21 -8.81
C PRO A 33 15.78 -16.30 -9.88
N ASP A 34 17.09 -16.36 -10.05
CA ASP A 34 17.81 -15.64 -11.11
C ASP A 34 17.77 -16.34 -12.47
N GLY A 35 17.33 -17.61 -12.49
CA GLY A 35 17.31 -18.48 -13.67
C GLY A 35 18.68 -19.05 -14.02
N LYS A 36 19.68 -18.92 -13.17
CA LYS A 36 21.04 -19.42 -13.33
C LYS A 36 21.44 -20.40 -12.21
N GLY A 37 20.47 -20.84 -11.41
CA GLY A 37 20.71 -21.75 -10.28
C GLY A 37 20.93 -21.01 -8.95
N ASN A 38 20.63 -19.72 -8.87
CA ASN A 38 20.62 -18.98 -7.61
C ASN A 38 19.21 -18.47 -7.30
N VAL A 39 18.96 -18.23 -6.02
CA VAL A 39 17.74 -17.60 -5.50
C VAL A 39 18.15 -16.44 -4.61
N LEU A 40 17.65 -15.26 -4.92
CA LEU A 40 17.75 -14.10 -4.04
C LEU A 40 16.62 -14.15 -3.03
N ILE A 41 16.98 -14.25 -1.77
CA ILE A 41 16.05 -14.13 -0.63
C ILE A 41 16.20 -12.71 -0.10
N SER A 42 15.08 -11.99 0.06
CA SER A 42 15.08 -10.61 0.56
C SER A 42 13.92 -10.36 1.53
N TRP A 43 14.09 -9.36 2.39
CA TRP A 43 13.12 -8.99 3.43
C TRP A 43 13.22 -7.52 3.79
N ARG A 44 12.25 -7.01 4.57
CA ARG A 44 12.25 -5.64 5.07
C ARG A 44 13.08 -5.50 6.34
N LEU A 45 13.78 -4.38 6.47
CA LEU A 45 14.23 -3.84 7.74
C LEU A 45 13.15 -2.86 8.21
N PHE A 46 12.64 -3.05 9.42
CA PHE A 46 11.63 -2.14 9.96
C PHE A 46 12.27 -0.84 10.46
N GLY A 47 11.57 0.28 10.28
CA GLY A 47 12.02 1.58 10.76
C GLY A 47 12.15 1.67 12.30
N THR A 48 11.54 0.74 13.02
CA THR A 48 11.62 0.59 14.49
C THR A 48 12.80 -0.27 14.94
N GLU A 49 13.53 -0.88 14.03
CA GLU A 49 14.68 -1.74 14.34
C GLU A 49 15.98 -0.94 14.40
N ASP A 50 16.85 -1.36 15.29
CA ASP A 50 18.20 -0.80 15.41
C ASP A 50 19.04 -1.13 14.15
N SER A 51 19.91 -0.21 13.76
CA SER A 51 20.88 -0.40 12.66
C SER A 51 21.83 -1.58 12.87
N THR A 52 21.89 -2.15 14.08
CA THR A 52 22.65 -3.36 14.43
C THR A 52 21.86 -4.65 14.26
N ALA A 53 20.63 -4.59 13.79
CA ALA A 53 19.82 -5.77 13.52
C ALA A 53 20.56 -6.74 12.60
N ASN A 54 20.60 -7.99 13.02
CA ASN A 54 21.12 -9.11 12.23
C ASN A 54 20.02 -10.11 11.99
N PHE A 55 20.23 -11.01 11.06
CA PHE A 55 19.22 -12.01 10.70
C PHE A 55 19.82 -13.40 10.65
N ASN A 56 19.08 -14.38 11.14
CA ASN A 56 19.38 -15.79 10.91
C ASN A 56 18.39 -16.31 9.88
N LEU A 57 18.92 -16.75 8.75
CA LEU A 57 18.16 -17.38 7.69
C LEU A 57 18.37 -18.90 7.77
N TYR A 58 17.31 -19.64 7.95
CA TYR A 58 17.32 -21.09 8.01
C TYR A 58 16.79 -21.68 6.72
N LYS A 59 17.45 -22.71 6.21
CA LYS A 59 17.01 -23.48 5.03
C LYS A 59 16.70 -24.92 5.44
N SER A 60 15.55 -25.41 5.04
CA SER A 60 15.15 -26.81 5.25
C SER A 60 14.58 -27.41 3.97
N ALA A 61 14.82 -28.68 3.73
CA ALA A 61 14.04 -29.43 2.75
C ALA A 61 12.60 -29.60 3.27
N ALA A 62 11.62 -29.73 2.35
CA ALA A 62 10.22 -29.84 2.72
C ALA A 62 9.98 -30.86 3.84
N GLY A 63 9.34 -30.41 4.95
CA GLY A 63 8.98 -31.26 6.09
C GLY A 63 10.13 -31.75 6.97
N LYS A 64 11.35 -31.21 6.83
CA LYS A 64 12.53 -31.60 7.62
C LYS A 64 12.99 -30.50 8.55
N THR A 65 13.73 -30.87 9.60
CA THR A 65 14.46 -29.93 10.46
C THR A 65 15.39 -29.06 9.64
N PRO A 66 15.61 -27.77 9.98
CA PRO A 66 16.54 -26.93 9.25
C PRO A 66 17.90 -27.59 9.06
N ALA A 67 18.35 -27.69 7.80
CA ALA A 67 19.61 -28.30 7.46
C ALA A 67 20.80 -27.32 7.46
N ALA A 68 20.51 -26.03 7.28
CA ALA A 68 21.51 -24.97 7.22
C ALA A 68 21.00 -23.69 7.90
N LYS A 69 21.95 -22.95 8.48
CA LYS A 69 21.74 -21.63 9.07
C LYS A 69 22.74 -20.67 8.45
N PHE A 70 22.26 -19.56 7.94
CA PHE A 70 23.07 -18.46 7.42
C PHE A 70 22.89 -17.24 8.34
N VAL A 71 23.99 -16.63 8.76
CA VAL A 71 23.96 -15.39 9.54
C VAL A 71 24.18 -14.22 8.60
N VAL A 72 23.20 -13.34 8.50
CA VAL A 72 23.23 -12.16 7.62
C VAL A 72 23.37 -10.91 8.48
N THR A 73 24.44 -10.17 8.26
CA THR A 73 24.76 -8.95 8.99
C THR A 73 24.80 -7.76 8.04
N LYS A 74 24.22 -6.62 8.44
CA LYS A 74 24.25 -5.37 7.66
C LYS A 74 23.63 -5.50 6.26
N ALA A 75 22.73 -6.46 6.06
CA ALA A 75 22.02 -6.68 4.81
C ALA A 75 20.62 -7.25 5.08
N THR A 76 19.72 -7.03 4.13
CA THR A 76 18.35 -7.55 4.12
C THR A 76 18.12 -8.48 2.94
N SER A 77 19.19 -9.11 2.49
CA SER A 77 19.11 -10.10 1.41
C SER A 77 20.22 -11.15 1.53
N TYR A 78 19.98 -12.29 0.94
CA TYR A 78 20.92 -13.39 0.84
C TYR A 78 20.78 -14.07 -0.51
N LEU A 79 21.89 -14.31 -1.18
CA LEU A 79 21.93 -15.08 -2.44
C LEU A 79 22.34 -16.52 -2.13
N ASP A 80 21.43 -17.44 -2.34
CA ASP A 80 21.69 -18.86 -2.16
C ASP A 80 21.82 -19.60 -3.51
N GLN A 81 22.76 -20.53 -3.56
CA GLN A 81 22.81 -21.52 -4.66
C GLN A 81 21.79 -22.61 -4.40
N LEU A 82 20.83 -22.75 -5.29
CA LEU A 82 19.75 -23.69 -5.12
C LEU A 82 19.43 -24.41 -6.44
N ASP A 83 19.34 -25.71 -6.38
CA ASP A 83 18.63 -26.48 -7.39
C ASP A 83 17.14 -26.15 -7.31
N THR A 84 16.65 -25.35 -8.25
CA THR A 84 15.25 -24.88 -8.31
C THR A 84 14.27 -26.00 -8.67
N THR A 85 14.73 -27.25 -8.82
CA THR A 85 13.88 -28.41 -9.03
C THR A 85 13.36 -29.03 -7.73
N THR A 86 13.91 -28.64 -6.58
CA THR A 86 13.53 -29.14 -5.26
C THR A 86 12.77 -28.12 -4.44
N THR A 87 11.73 -28.60 -3.73
CA THR A 87 11.01 -27.76 -2.77
C THR A 87 11.86 -27.56 -1.51
N CYS A 88 12.03 -26.31 -1.08
CA CYS A 88 12.65 -26.00 0.20
C CYS A 88 11.91 -24.84 0.90
N THR A 89 12.13 -24.72 2.20
CA THR A 89 11.57 -23.63 3.00
C THR A 89 12.72 -22.79 3.56
N TYR A 90 12.62 -21.48 3.43
CA TYR A 90 13.45 -20.53 4.14
C TYR A 90 12.66 -19.95 5.30
N THR A 91 13.28 -19.89 6.48
CA THR A 91 12.71 -19.23 7.67
C THR A 91 13.68 -18.17 8.14
N LEU A 92 13.21 -16.94 8.16
CA LEU A 92 13.95 -15.77 8.62
C LEU A 92 13.62 -15.48 10.07
N LYS A 93 14.63 -15.18 10.89
CA LYS A 93 14.49 -14.71 12.26
C LYS A 93 15.39 -13.50 12.49
N ALA A 94 14.85 -12.41 13.01
CA ALA A 94 15.65 -11.28 13.41
C ALA A 94 16.43 -11.58 14.70
N VAL A 95 17.60 -10.96 14.82
CA VAL A 95 18.47 -11.03 15.99
C VAL A 95 18.71 -9.60 16.47
N MET A 96 18.03 -9.23 17.56
CA MET A 96 18.11 -7.92 18.19
C MET A 96 18.87 -8.02 19.51
N ASN A 97 19.90 -7.18 19.69
CA ASN A 97 20.73 -7.19 20.92
C ASN A 97 21.25 -8.59 21.27
N GLY A 98 21.65 -9.38 20.26
CA GLY A 98 22.14 -10.74 20.41
C GLY A 98 21.08 -11.80 20.71
N LYS A 99 19.79 -11.43 20.74
CA LYS A 99 18.68 -12.35 21.02
C LYS A 99 17.88 -12.59 19.76
N GLU A 100 17.73 -13.85 19.36
CA GLU A 100 16.94 -14.30 18.24
C GLU A 100 15.45 -14.30 18.57
N GLU A 101 14.62 -13.91 17.60
CA GLU A 101 13.16 -14.03 17.65
C GLU A 101 12.72 -15.49 17.86
N LYS A 102 11.69 -15.69 18.68
CA LYS A 102 11.13 -17.02 18.90
C LYS A 102 10.44 -17.58 17.67
N GLN A 103 9.63 -16.75 17.01
CA GLN A 103 8.95 -17.08 15.76
C GLN A 103 9.68 -16.40 14.61
N GLY A 104 9.65 -17.02 13.44
CA GLY A 104 10.22 -16.46 12.21
C GLY A 104 9.18 -16.40 11.12
N THR A 105 9.47 -15.60 10.10
CA THR A 105 8.70 -15.57 8.86
C THR A 105 9.26 -16.61 7.91
N SER A 106 8.39 -17.37 7.25
CA SER A 106 8.81 -18.46 6.36
C SER A 106 8.23 -18.28 4.95
N ILE A 107 9.03 -18.68 3.96
CA ILE A 107 8.60 -18.80 2.57
C ILE A 107 8.98 -20.17 2.03
N GLN A 108 8.06 -20.80 1.30
CA GLN A 108 8.32 -22.05 0.59
C GLN A 108 8.63 -21.79 -0.87
N LEU A 109 9.78 -22.27 -1.32
CA LEU A 109 10.09 -22.32 -2.73
C LEU A 109 9.60 -23.65 -3.31
N VAL A 110 8.89 -23.53 -4.41
CA VAL A 110 8.42 -24.68 -5.19
C VAL A 110 9.07 -24.69 -6.58
N PRO A 111 9.23 -25.84 -7.22
CA PRO A 111 9.72 -25.92 -8.59
C PRO A 111 8.89 -25.03 -9.54
N GLY A 112 9.57 -24.35 -10.45
CA GLY A 112 8.91 -23.48 -11.44
C GLY A 112 8.55 -22.08 -10.92
N LEU A 113 9.07 -21.67 -9.78
CA LEU A 113 8.91 -20.30 -9.27
C LEU A 113 9.35 -19.28 -10.33
N LYS A 114 8.49 -18.31 -10.62
CA LYS A 114 8.77 -17.25 -11.59
C LYS A 114 9.59 -16.13 -10.97
N LYS A 115 10.27 -15.35 -11.83
CA LYS A 115 11.04 -14.16 -11.42
C LYS A 115 10.17 -12.94 -11.12
N TYR A 116 8.87 -13.05 -11.25
CA TYR A 116 7.90 -11.99 -11.08
C TYR A 116 6.59 -12.53 -10.52
N LEU A 117 5.87 -11.71 -9.81
CA LEU A 117 4.48 -11.92 -9.45
C LEU A 117 3.60 -11.40 -10.59
N ALA A 118 2.70 -12.24 -11.10
CA ALA A 118 1.71 -11.83 -12.11
C ALA A 118 0.36 -11.69 -11.43
N ILE A 119 -0.17 -10.46 -11.41
CA ILE A 119 -1.47 -10.16 -10.84
C ILE A 119 -2.46 -9.97 -11.99
N PRO A 120 -3.49 -10.84 -12.11
CA PRO A 120 -4.52 -10.68 -13.13
C PRO A 120 -5.42 -9.49 -12.80
N LEU A 121 -5.56 -8.54 -13.72
CA LEU A 121 -6.38 -7.36 -13.54
C LEU A 121 -7.74 -7.50 -14.24
N GLN A 122 -8.80 -7.00 -13.61
CA GLN A 122 -10.13 -6.84 -14.22
C GLN A 122 -10.22 -5.46 -14.88
N THR A 123 -9.41 -5.27 -15.94
CA THR A 123 -9.31 -3.98 -16.63
C THR A 123 -10.62 -3.64 -17.34
N PRO A 124 -11.23 -2.46 -17.09
CA PRO A 124 -12.42 -2.03 -17.78
C PRO A 124 -12.17 -1.89 -19.31
N THR A 125 -13.21 -2.15 -20.12
CA THR A 125 -13.09 -2.05 -21.58
C THR A 125 -12.67 -0.65 -22.00
N GLY A 126 -11.60 -0.54 -22.79
CA GLY A 126 -11.05 0.74 -23.26
C GLY A 126 -10.07 1.40 -22.29
N TYR A 127 -9.76 0.76 -21.17
CA TYR A 127 -8.78 1.23 -20.18
C TYR A 127 -7.51 0.39 -20.19
N ALA A 128 -6.47 0.93 -19.59
CA ALA A 128 -5.21 0.25 -19.34
C ALA A 128 -4.70 0.59 -17.92
N ALA A 129 -3.98 -0.33 -17.31
CA ALA A 129 -3.29 -0.04 -16.04
C ALA A 129 -2.20 1.02 -16.28
N ASN A 130 -2.11 1.98 -15.36
CA ASN A 130 -1.14 3.07 -15.37
C ASN A 130 -0.41 3.11 -14.00
N ASP A 131 -0.42 4.27 -13.33
CA ASP A 131 0.26 4.43 -12.05
C ASP A 131 -0.32 3.51 -10.96
N ALA A 132 0.55 3.05 -10.07
CA ALA A 132 0.17 2.23 -8.94
C ALA A 132 0.85 2.69 -7.65
N SER A 133 0.18 2.47 -6.53
CA SER A 133 0.73 2.63 -5.19
C SER A 133 0.32 1.44 -4.33
N VAL A 134 1.00 1.25 -3.21
CA VAL A 134 0.76 0.11 -2.32
C VAL A 134 0.53 0.58 -0.89
N GLY A 135 -0.23 -0.17 -0.13
CA GLY A 135 -0.43 -0.03 1.31
C GLY A 135 -1.05 -1.30 1.87
N ASP A 136 -0.97 -1.48 3.16
CA ASP A 136 -1.64 -2.56 3.90
C ASP A 136 -3.08 -2.10 4.19
N MET A 137 -4.01 -2.46 3.30
CA MET A 137 -5.40 -1.96 3.35
C MET A 137 -6.26 -2.68 4.39
N ASP A 138 -5.93 -3.92 4.71
CA ASP A 138 -6.74 -4.73 5.64
C ASP A 138 -6.06 -4.97 6.99
N GLY A 139 -4.79 -4.61 7.11
CA GLY A 139 -4.01 -4.72 8.34
C GLY A 139 -3.44 -6.12 8.58
N ASP A 140 -3.28 -6.93 7.54
CA ASP A 140 -2.72 -8.28 7.64
C ASP A 140 -1.19 -8.31 7.53
N GLY A 141 -0.57 -7.18 7.16
CA GLY A 141 0.86 -6.95 7.03
C GLY A 141 1.41 -7.21 5.63
N ASP A 142 0.62 -7.67 4.68
CA ASP A 142 0.94 -7.70 3.27
C ASP A 142 0.46 -6.41 2.57
N TYR A 143 0.89 -6.17 1.35
CA TYR A 143 0.43 -5.02 0.59
C TYR A 143 -0.70 -5.38 -0.36
N GLU A 144 -1.69 -4.50 -0.44
CA GLU A 144 -2.58 -4.36 -1.56
C GLU A 144 -2.04 -3.33 -2.54
N ILE A 145 -2.51 -3.40 -3.77
CA ILE A 145 -2.09 -2.52 -4.87
C ILE A 145 -3.27 -1.71 -5.35
N VAL A 146 -3.19 -0.39 -5.21
CA VAL A 146 -4.12 0.56 -5.83
C VAL A 146 -3.58 0.94 -7.20
N ILE A 147 -4.39 0.76 -8.23
CA ILE A 147 -4.00 0.99 -9.62
C ILE A 147 -4.94 2.01 -10.25
N HIS A 148 -4.37 3.05 -10.84
CA HIS A 148 -5.08 3.96 -11.72
C HIS A 148 -5.32 3.28 -13.08
N MET A 149 -6.57 3.12 -13.45
CA MET A 149 -7.01 2.62 -14.75
C MET A 149 -7.28 3.82 -15.65
N THR A 150 -6.40 4.03 -16.63
CA THR A 150 -6.46 5.15 -17.55
C THR A 150 -7.24 4.77 -18.80
N GLY A 151 -8.32 5.52 -19.09
CA GLY A 151 -9.03 5.50 -20.35
C GLY A 151 -8.48 6.52 -21.33
N LYS A 152 -9.35 7.11 -22.16
CA LYS A 152 -8.98 8.19 -23.07
C LYS A 152 -8.67 9.46 -22.29
N GLY A 153 -7.40 9.78 -22.14
CA GLY A 153 -6.90 10.98 -21.48
C GLY A 153 -6.54 12.12 -22.45
N LYS A 154 -6.35 13.31 -21.90
CA LYS A 154 -5.88 14.52 -22.56
C LYS A 154 -4.97 15.33 -21.66
N ASP A 155 -3.94 15.93 -22.21
CA ASP A 155 -3.13 16.91 -21.49
C ASP A 155 -3.88 18.24 -21.28
N ASN A 156 -3.40 19.11 -20.37
CA ASN A 156 -3.98 20.42 -20.08
C ASN A 156 -4.09 21.31 -21.31
N SER A 157 -3.11 21.23 -22.19
CA SER A 157 -3.04 22.03 -23.43
C SER A 157 -3.96 21.52 -24.53
N GLN A 158 -4.51 20.31 -24.38
CA GLN A 158 -5.28 19.63 -25.41
C GLN A 158 -6.78 19.67 -25.14
N GLY A 159 -7.57 20.22 -26.03
CA GLY A 159 -9.03 20.11 -25.99
C GLY A 159 -9.51 18.68 -26.28
N GLY A 160 -10.71 18.37 -25.86
CA GLY A 160 -11.42 17.11 -26.09
C GLY A 160 -11.95 16.47 -24.82
N PHE A 161 -12.95 15.63 -24.99
CA PHE A 161 -13.54 14.86 -23.90
C PHE A 161 -12.62 13.71 -23.51
N THR A 162 -12.61 13.40 -22.21
CA THR A 162 -11.87 12.30 -21.62
C THR A 162 -12.82 11.29 -21.00
N ASP A 163 -12.36 10.07 -20.84
CA ASP A 163 -13.07 9.08 -20.03
C ASP A 163 -12.94 9.43 -18.53
N PRO A 164 -13.82 8.95 -17.67
CA PRO A 164 -13.66 9.09 -16.22
C PRO A 164 -12.43 8.34 -15.72
N PRO A 165 -11.60 8.91 -14.81
CA PRO A 165 -10.55 8.14 -14.16
C PRO A 165 -11.17 7.05 -13.28
N ILE A 166 -10.59 5.85 -13.30
CA ILE A 166 -11.00 4.73 -12.46
C ILE A 166 -9.81 4.26 -11.62
N PHE A 167 -10.05 3.96 -10.36
CA PHE A 167 -9.08 3.35 -9.47
C PHE A 167 -9.57 2.00 -9.01
N GLN A 168 -8.70 1.02 -8.97
CA GLN A 168 -8.99 -0.33 -8.51
C GLN A 168 -7.96 -0.78 -7.50
N CYS A 169 -8.39 -1.49 -6.46
CA CYS A 169 -7.52 -2.10 -5.47
C CYS A 169 -7.54 -3.61 -5.60
N TYR A 170 -6.35 -4.21 -5.51
CA TYR A 170 -6.17 -5.66 -5.65
C TYR A 170 -5.30 -6.21 -4.55
N THR A 171 -5.60 -7.42 -4.09
CA THR A 171 -4.65 -8.22 -3.32
C THR A 171 -3.52 -8.74 -4.22
N LEU A 172 -2.43 -9.19 -3.63
CA LEU A 172 -1.32 -9.79 -4.38
C LEU A 172 -1.71 -11.08 -5.13
N GLU A 173 -2.79 -11.76 -4.71
CA GLU A 173 -3.35 -12.94 -5.38
C GLU A 173 -4.25 -12.57 -6.58
N GLY A 174 -4.56 -11.28 -6.76
CA GLY A 174 -5.34 -10.76 -7.86
C GLY A 174 -6.85 -10.67 -7.60
N SER A 175 -7.26 -10.69 -6.34
CA SER A 175 -8.65 -10.42 -5.97
C SER A 175 -8.91 -8.91 -6.04
N LEU A 176 -9.90 -8.49 -6.82
CA LEU A 176 -10.36 -7.11 -6.83
C LEU A 176 -11.15 -6.81 -5.55
N LEU A 177 -10.67 -5.88 -4.74
CA LEU A 177 -11.34 -5.45 -3.50
C LEU A 177 -12.44 -4.42 -3.81
N TRP A 178 -12.10 -3.38 -4.57
CA TRP A 178 -13.03 -2.32 -4.94
C TRP A 178 -12.63 -1.62 -6.24
N SER A 179 -13.57 -0.83 -6.78
CA SER A 179 -13.37 0.05 -7.92
C SER A 179 -14.06 1.38 -7.65
N ILE A 180 -13.30 2.47 -7.68
CA ILE A 180 -13.75 3.85 -7.52
C ILE A 180 -13.77 4.49 -8.90
N ASN A 181 -14.87 5.19 -9.25
CA ASN A 181 -15.01 5.91 -10.50
C ASN A 181 -15.13 7.40 -10.22
N LEU A 182 -14.16 8.21 -10.62
CA LEU A 182 -14.16 9.64 -10.34
C LEU A 182 -15.19 10.45 -11.16
N GLY A 183 -15.86 9.80 -12.10
CA GLY A 183 -16.95 10.41 -12.82
C GLY A 183 -16.54 11.39 -13.92
N LYS A 184 -17.55 11.94 -14.59
CA LYS A 184 -17.37 12.83 -15.74
C LYS A 184 -16.84 14.21 -15.39
N ASN A 185 -16.91 14.62 -14.13
CA ASN A 185 -16.48 15.93 -13.66
C ASN A 185 -15.03 15.95 -13.15
N ILE A 186 -14.30 14.84 -13.27
CA ILE A 186 -12.86 14.78 -13.19
C ILE A 186 -12.32 14.53 -14.60
N ARG A 187 -11.31 15.31 -15.01
CA ARG A 187 -10.66 15.16 -16.28
C ARG A 187 -9.56 14.11 -16.20
N GLU A 188 -9.54 13.16 -17.13
CA GLU A 188 -8.46 12.18 -17.24
C GLU A 188 -7.26 12.75 -17.98
N GLY A 189 -6.07 12.53 -17.46
CA GLY A 189 -4.81 12.94 -18.07
C GLY A 189 -3.64 12.77 -17.10
N ALA A 190 -2.42 12.90 -17.61
CA ALA A 190 -1.18 12.55 -16.92
C ALA A 190 -0.95 13.28 -15.58
N HIS A 191 -1.65 14.40 -15.32
CA HIS A 191 -1.42 15.24 -14.15
C HIS A 191 -2.69 15.57 -13.35
N TYR A 192 -3.81 14.92 -13.64
CA TYR A 192 -5.11 15.25 -13.02
C TYR A 192 -5.60 14.27 -11.98
N SER A 193 -5.15 13.01 -12.07
CA SER A 193 -5.70 11.91 -11.29
C SER A 193 -4.65 11.39 -10.32
N GLN A 194 -4.04 12.31 -9.56
CA GLN A 194 -3.08 11.96 -8.52
C GLN A 194 -3.80 11.37 -7.30
N PHE A 195 -3.15 10.43 -6.64
CA PHE A 195 -3.65 9.78 -5.44
C PHE A 195 -2.51 9.46 -4.48
N MET A 196 -2.83 9.30 -3.22
CA MET A 196 -1.91 8.91 -2.16
C MET A 196 -2.49 7.71 -1.42
N VAL A 197 -1.63 6.77 -1.10
CA VAL A 197 -1.94 5.62 -0.26
C VAL A 197 -1.09 5.72 0.99
N TYR A 198 -1.73 5.78 2.16
CA TYR A 198 -1.04 5.98 3.41
C TYR A 198 -1.99 5.75 4.60
N ASP A 199 -1.47 5.36 5.76
CA ASP A 199 -2.21 5.30 7.03
C ASP A 199 -2.37 6.73 7.57
N PHE A 200 -3.47 7.41 7.20
CA PHE A 200 -3.69 8.83 7.53
C PHE A 200 -4.18 9.04 8.97
N ASP A 201 -4.86 8.06 9.55
CA ASP A 201 -5.44 8.19 10.91
C ASP A 201 -4.64 7.41 11.96
N SER A 202 -3.58 6.71 11.56
CA SER A 202 -2.68 5.93 12.41
C SER A 202 -3.37 4.75 13.09
N ASP A 203 -4.32 4.10 12.43
CA ASP A 203 -4.97 2.89 12.93
C ASP A 203 -4.21 1.61 12.56
N GLY A 204 -3.23 1.70 11.66
CA GLY A 204 -2.37 0.60 11.20
C GLY A 204 -2.78 0.03 9.85
N LYS A 205 -3.77 0.63 9.18
CA LYS A 205 -4.21 0.31 7.83
C LYS A 205 -4.04 1.52 6.93
N ALA A 206 -3.90 1.29 5.65
CA ALA A 206 -3.77 2.38 4.69
C ALA A 206 -5.14 2.81 4.16
N GLU A 207 -5.32 4.12 4.01
CA GLU A 207 -6.39 4.76 3.28
C GLU A 207 -5.90 5.24 1.91
N VAL A 208 -6.86 5.70 1.11
CA VAL A 208 -6.59 6.32 -0.19
C VAL A 208 -7.15 7.73 -0.23
N ALA A 209 -6.27 8.70 -0.47
CA ALA A 209 -6.66 10.11 -0.65
C ALA A 209 -6.59 10.50 -2.12
N MET A 210 -7.65 11.10 -2.65
CA MET A 210 -7.66 11.62 -4.02
C MET A 210 -8.65 12.77 -4.19
N LYS A 211 -8.46 13.50 -5.28
CA LYS A 211 -9.40 14.53 -5.72
C LYS A 211 -10.66 13.90 -6.28
N THR A 212 -11.82 14.36 -5.83
CA THR A 212 -13.14 13.97 -6.36
C THR A 212 -13.96 15.20 -6.75
N ALA A 213 -15.10 14.99 -7.36
CA ALA A 213 -16.05 16.02 -7.73
C ALA A 213 -17.47 15.46 -7.68
N ASP A 214 -18.44 16.32 -7.96
CA ASP A 214 -19.85 15.92 -8.14
C ASP A 214 -19.98 14.74 -9.12
N GLY A 215 -20.61 13.66 -8.66
CA GLY A 215 -20.86 12.45 -9.46
C GLY A 215 -19.69 11.45 -9.44
N SER A 216 -18.68 11.63 -8.59
CA SER A 216 -17.73 10.56 -8.26
C SER A 216 -18.46 9.45 -7.50
N ILE A 217 -18.06 8.19 -7.71
CA ILE A 217 -18.69 7.00 -7.11
C ILE A 217 -17.61 6.23 -6.35
N ASP A 218 -17.86 5.98 -5.08
CA ASP A 218 -16.96 5.25 -4.20
C ASP A 218 -16.98 3.72 -4.43
N GLY A 219 -16.16 2.98 -3.69
CA GLY A 219 -16.06 1.52 -3.79
C GLY A 219 -17.31 0.76 -3.36
N LYS A 220 -18.24 1.40 -2.67
CA LYS A 220 -19.56 0.85 -2.28
C LYS A 220 -20.67 1.23 -3.25
N GLY A 221 -20.38 2.06 -4.26
CA GLY A 221 -21.38 2.57 -5.20
C GLY A 221 -22.11 3.83 -4.71
N THR A 222 -21.63 4.47 -3.63
CA THR A 222 -22.18 5.72 -3.11
C THR A 222 -21.69 6.89 -3.94
N VAL A 223 -22.61 7.79 -4.31
CA VAL A 223 -22.29 8.99 -5.08
C VAL A 223 -21.80 10.09 -4.15
N ILE A 224 -20.67 10.71 -4.49
CA ILE A 224 -20.13 11.90 -3.85
C ILE A 224 -20.72 13.13 -4.56
N GLY A 225 -21.29 14.05 -3.77
CA GLY A 225 -21.91 15.26 -4.28
C GLY A 225 -23.17 15.01 -5.13
N ASP A 226 -23.36 15.78 -6.19
CA ASP A 226 -24.57 15.74 -7.05
C ASP A 226 -24.27 15.09 -8.40
N SER A 227 -24.78 13.86 -8.63
CA SER A 227 -24.57 13.12 -9.89
C SER A 227 -25.25 13.76 -11.12
N SER A 228 -26.21 14.68 -10.91
CA SER A 228 -26.90 15.37 -11.99
C SER A 228 -26.04 16.46 -12.64
N LYS A 229 -25.00 16.92 -11.97
CA LYS A 229 -24.15 18.02 -12.42
C LYS A 229 -23.22 17.62 -13.56
N TYR A 230 -22.95 18.60 -14.43
CA TYR A 230 -22.05 18.44 -15.57
C TYR A 230 -21.31 19.75 -15.81
N TYR A 231 -20.00 19.74 -15.62
CA TYR A 231 -19.16 20.94 -15.65
C TYR A 231 -18.23 21.03 -16.87
N ARG A 232 -18.24 20.01 -17.75
CA ARG A 232 -17.43 20.03 -18.97
C ARG A 232 -18.00 21.01 -19.97
N ASN A 233 -17.16 21.91 -20.46
CA ASN A 233 -17.53 22.78 -21.57
C ASN A 233 -17.44 22.06 -22.93
N GLU A 234 -17.79 22.73 -24.02
CA GLU A 234 -17.79 22.18 -25.40
C GLU A 234 -16.42 21.64 -25.84
N LYS A 235 -15.34 22.16 -25.26
CA LYS A 235 -13.97 21.69 -25.50
C LYS A 235 -13.51 20.60 -24.52
N GLY A 236 -14.38 20.12 -23.65
CA GLY A 236 -14.07 19.07 -22.68
C GLY A 236 -13.25 19.53 -21.47
N TYR A 237 -13.03 20.83 -21.28
CA TYR A 237 -12.39 21.35 -20.08
C TYR A 237 -13.42 21.51 -18.94
N ILE A 238 -12.94 21.36 -17.71
CA ILE A 238 -13.70 21.60 -16.47
C ILE A 238 -13.08 22.84 -15.85
N LEU A 239 -13.81 23.97 -15.93
CA LEU A 239 -13.34 25.29 -15.50
C LEU A 239 -14.19 25.84 -14.35
N SER A 240 -15.13 25.07 -13.84
CA SER A 240 -16.03 25.42 -12.74
C SER A 240 -16.57 24.15 -12.09
N GLY A 241 -17.25 24.28 -10.98
CA GLY A 241 -17.75 23.18 -10.17
C GLY A 241 -16.87 22.97 -8.93
N PRO A 242 -17.34 22.20 -7.96
CA PRO A 242 -16.58 21.89 -6.77
C PRO A 242 -15.46 20.89 -7.09
N GLU A 243 -14.34 21.08 -6.41
CA GLU A 243 -13.30 20.07 -6.28
C GLU A 243 -13.21 19.68 -4.81
N TYR A 244 -13.26 18.39 -4.54
CA TYR A 244 -13.18 17.84 -3.19
C TYR A 244 -11.88 17.06 -2.99
N LEU A 245 -11.40 17.03 -1.75
CA LEU A 245 -10.47 16.02 -1.27
C LEU A 245 -11.27 14.96 -0.53
N THR A 246 -11.19 13.72 -0.98
CA THR A 246 -11.86 12.59 -0.34
C THR A 246 -10.84 11.58 0.15
N ILE A 247 -11.02 11.14 1.39
CA ILE A 247 -10.31 9.99 1.98
C ILE A 247 -11.24 8.80 1.89
N PHE A 248 -10.72 7.70 1.37
CA PHE A 248 -11.43 6.44 1.20
C PHE A 248 -10.83 5.37 2.11
N ASP A 249 -11.67 4.55 2.71
CA ASP A 249 -11.29 3.34 3.41
C ASP A 249 -10.51 2.40 2.48
N GLY A 250 -9.35 1.95 2.91
CA GLY A 250 -8.46 1.17 2.06
C GLY A 250 -9.02 -0.20 1.68
N LEU A 251 -9.72 -0.86 2.60
CA LEU A 251 -10.26 -2.21 2.38
C LEU A 251 -11.50 -2.22 1.49
N THR A 252 -12.34 -1.21 1.61
CA THR A 252 -13.68 -1.21 0.98
C THR A 252 -13.84 -0.16 -0.12
N GLY A 253 -12.96 0.84 -0.18
CA GLY A 253 -13.10 1.99 -1.07
C GLY A 253 -14.26 2.92 -0.71
N GLU A 254 -14.89 2.79 0.47
CA GLU A 254 -15.95 3.66 0.96
C GLU A 254 -15.40 5.06 1.27
N ALA A 255 -16.12 6.11 0.90
CA ALA A 255 -15.74 7.49 1.22
C ALA A 255 -15.93 7.76 2.72
N LEU A 256 -14.82 7.90 3.47
CA LEU A 256 -14.83 8.20 4.91
C LEU A 256 -15.02 9.69 5.19
N SER A 257 -14.38 10.54 4.41
CA SER A 257 -14.42 11.99 4.58
C SER A 257 -14.28 12.68 3.23
N THR A 258 -15.10 13.70 3.01
CA THR A 258 -15.05 14.55 1.81
C THR A 258 -15.14 16.01 2.25
N VAL A 259 -14.17 16.82 1.84
CA VAL A 259 -14.10 18.25 2.15
C VAL A 259 -13.81 19.02 0.87
N ASP A 260 -14.16 20.32 0.87
CA ASP A 260 -13.77 21.20 -0.22
C ASP A 260 -12.25 21.25 -0.32
N TYR A 261 -11.71 21.11 -1.53
CA TYR A 261 -10.27 21.02 -1.72
C TYR A 261 -9.62 22.41 -1.68
N ILE A 262 -10.22 23.41 -2.30
CA ILE A 262 -9.80 24.82 -2.27
C ILE A 262 -11.04 25.73 -2.40
#